data_7973a57b5a61469bf883593e7a13c8e6
#
_entry.id   7973a57b5a61469bf883593e7a13c8e6
#
_cell.length_a   1.000
_cell.length_b   1.000
_cell.length_c   1.000
_cell.angle_alpha   90.00
_cell.angle_beta   90.00
_cell.angle_gamma   90.00
#
_symmetry.space_group_name_H-M   'P 1'
#
loop_
_entity.id
_entity.type
_entity.pdbx_description
1 polymer ?
#
loop_
_entity_poly.entity_id
_entity_poly.type
_entity_poly.pdbx_seq_one_letter_code
_entity_poly.pdbx_strand_id
1 'polypeptide(L)'
;MKTAISIPCYNEAKTIKKVITDFKKVMPHADIYVYDNNSTDNTDKIAKESGAIVKYEYKQGKGNVVRSMFRQIDADCYIMVDGDDTYPAKAALEIEKLILNGEADMVLGTGFHQHILMKTTDSSTIQAIGLLENS
;
A
#
# COMPACT_ATOMS: atom_id res chain seq x y z
N MET A 1 -7.79 -2.33 -16.22
CA MET A 1 -8.15 -1.85 -14.89
C MET A 1 -6.92 -1.35 -14.16
N LYS A 2 -7.08 -0.28 -13.40
CA LYS A 2 -5.95 0.40 -12.74
C LYS A 2 -5.78 -0.11 -11.31
N THR A 3 -4.58 -0.58 -10.98
CA THR A 3 -4.22 -1.00 -9.63
C THR A 3 -3.19 -0.05 -9.06
N ALA A 4 -3.42 0.44 -7.85
CA ALA A 4 -2.49 1.28 -7.11
C ALA A 4 -1.99 0.54 -5.87
N ILE A 5 -0.68 0.50 -5.69
CA ILE A 5 -0.06 -0.04 -4.49
C ILE A 5 0.42 1.14 -3.67
N SER A 6 -0.04 1.24 -2.43
CA SER A 6 0.34 2.30 -1.50
C SER A 6 1.14 1.70 -0.35
N ILE A 7 2.32 2.24 -0.12
CA ILE A 7 3.23 1.74 0.91
C ILE A 7 3.43 2.86 1.93
N PRO A 8 2.71 2.82 3.07
CA PRO A 8 2.96 3.79 4.12
C PRO A 8 4.30 3.47 4.78
N CYS A 9 5.12 4.49 4.96
CA CYS A 9 6.47 4.32 5.48
C CYS A 9 6.76 5.28 6.61
N TYR A 10 7.39 4.75 7.64
CA TYR A 10 7.99 5.54 8.70
C TYR A 10 9.34 4.90 9.05
N ASN A 11 10.44 5.54 8.61
CA ASN A 11 11.81 5.06 8.84
C ASN A 11 12.02 3.62 8.34
N GLU A 12 11.72 3.42 7.05
CA GLU A 12 11.86 2.10 6.38
C GLU A 12 13.01 2.11 5.36
N ALA A 13 14.05 2.90 5.60
CA ALA A 13 15.16 3.04 4.65
C ALA A 13 15.86 1.72 4.33
N LYS A 14 15.88 0.77 5.27
CA LYS A 14 16.58 -0.52 5.08
C LYS A 14 15.82 -1.46 4.14
N THR A 15 14.50 -1.35 4.07
CA THR A 15 13.67 -2.34 3.38
C THR A 15 12.93 -1.80 2.17
N ILE A 16 12.72 -0.48 2.09
CA ILE A 16 11.82 0.09 1.09
C ILE A 16 12.25 -0.18 -0.35
N LYS A 17 13.54 -0.18 -0.65
CA LYS A 17 14.03 -0.47 -1.99
C LYS A 17 13.64 -1.88 -2.43
N LYS A 18 13.83 -2.86 -1.53
CA LYS A 18 13.49 -4.25 -1.84
C LYS A 18 11.99 -4.41 -2.05
N VAL A 19 11.18 -3.79 -1.19
CA VAL A 19 9.72 -3.86 -1.30
C VAL A 19 9.27 -3.31 -2.66
N ILE A 20 9.74 -2.13 -3.05
CA ILE A 20 9.40 -1.53 -4.33
C ILE A 20 9.87 -2.42 -5.49
N THR A 21 11.07 -2.93 -5.42
CA THR A 21 11.64 -3.78 -6.48
C THR A 21 10.82 -5.05 -6.65
N ASP A 22 10.46 -5.70 -5.54
CA ASP A 22 9.67 -6.94 -5.57
C ASP A 22 8.30 -6.71 -6.18
N PHE A 23 7.62 -5.62 -5.80
CA PHE A 23 6.31 -5.31 -6.36
C PHE A 23 6.38 -4.92 -7.83
N LYS A 24 7.40 -4.21 -8.26
CA LYS A 24 7.58 -3.89 -9.68
C LYS A 24 7.80 -5.14 -10.51
N LYS A 25 8.51 -6.10 -9.97
CA LYS A 25 8.79 -7.36 -10.65
C LYS A 25 7.55 -8.23 -10.78
N VAL A 26 6.77 -8.34 -9.71
CA VAL A 26 5.60 -9.22 -9.65
C VAL A 26 4.36 -8.57 -10.24
N MET A 27 4.21 -7.24 -10.06
CA MET A 27 3.04 -6.49 -10.49
C MET A 27 3.46 -5.27 -11.32
N PRO A 28 4.07 -5.49 -12.51
CA PRO A 28 4.56 -4.37 -13.34
C PRO A 28 3.46 -3.47 -13.87
N HIS A 29 2.21 -3.94 -13.85
CA HIS A 29 1.04 -3.19 -14.30
C HIS A 29 0.54 -2.17 -13.25
N ALA A 30 0.98 -2.29 -12.00
CA ALA A 30 0.49 -1.44 -10.92
C ALA A 30 1.35 -0.19 -10.75
N ASP A 31 0.71 0.92 -10.37
CA ASP A 31 1.42 2.12 -9.95
C ASP A 31 1.80 1.99 -8.48
N ILE A 32 3.05 2.28 -8.14
CA ILE A 32 3.55 2.16 -6.78
C ILE A 32 3.74 3.54 -6.17
N TYR A 33 3.03 3.77 -5.06
CA TYR A 33 3.11 5.01 -4.28
C TYR A 33 3.73 4.71 -2.93
N VAL A 34 4.65 5.55 -2.50
CA VAL A 34 5.17 5.52 -1.14
C VAL A 34 4.66 6.75 -0.42
N TYR A 35 3.96 6.55 0.68
CA TYR A 35 3.51 7.62 1.56
C TYR A 35 4.47 7.73 2.72
N ASP A 36 5.28 8.77 2.69
CA ASP A 36 6.24 9.02 3.75
C ASP A 36 5.56 9.77 4.89
N ASN A 37 5.52 9.14 6.05
CA ASN A 37 4.84 9.65 7.23
C ASN A 37 5.86 10.17 8.26
N ASN A 38 6.60 11.20 7.85
CA ASN A 38 7.60 11.89 8.67
C ASN A 38 8.88 11.09 8.97
N SER A 39 9.36 10.32 7.98
CA SER A 39 10.63 9.61 8.11
C SER A 39 11.81 10.59 8.21
N THR A 40 12.82 10.19 8.96
CA THR A 40 14.04 10.99 9.16
C THR A 40 15.30 10.29 8.64
N ASP A 41 15.16 9.14 8.01
CA ASP A 41 16.26 8.27 7.58
C ASP A 41 16.46 8.20 6.05
N ASN A 42 15.91 9.17 5.30
CA ASN A 42 15.95 9.22 3.84
C ASN A 42 15.12 8.16 3.14
N THR A 43 14.11 7.59 3.81
CA THR A 43 13.18 6.65 3.19
C THR A 43 12.60 7.21 1.89
N ASP A 44 12.17 8.46 1.88
CA ASP A 44 11.57 9.11 0.72
C ASP A 44 12.53 9.19 -0.45
N LYS A 45 13.78 9.54 -0.21
CA LYS A 45 14.80 9.63 -1.27
C LYS A 45 15.06 8.26 -1.89
N ILE A 46 15.21 7.24 -1.07
CA ILE A 46 15.43 5.87 -1.53
C ILE A 46 14.23 5.39 -2.36
N ALA A 47 13.01 5.70 -1.91
CA ALA A 47 11.80 5.32 -2.63
C ALA A 47 11.74 5.97 -4.01
N LYS A 48 12.05 7.26 -4.12
CA LYS A 48 12.11 7.95 -5.41
C LYS A 48 13.12 7.32 -6.34
N GLU A 49 14.31 7.04 -5.84
CA GLU A 49 15.38 6.42 -6.63
C GLU A 49 15.01 5.01 -7.08
N SER A 50 14.15 4.33 -6.32
CA SER A 50 13.67 2.99 -6.67
C SER A 50 12.50 3.00 -7.67
N GLY A 51 12.01 4.18 -8.02
CA GLY A 51 10.99 4.33 -9.05
C GLY A 51 9.56 4.42 -8.53
N ALA A 52 9.36 4.63 -7.24
CA ALA A 52 8.03 4.87 -6.69
C ALA A 52 7.64 6.34 -6.80
N ILE A 53 6.33 6.59 -6.83
CA ILE A 53 5.78 7.93 -6.71
C ILE A 53 5.68 8.24 -5.23
N VAL A 54 6.45 9.23 -4.76
CA VAL A 54 6.48 9.55 -3.33
C VAL A 54 5.51 10.68 -3.02
N LYS A 55 4.69 10.46 -2.01
CA LYS A 55 3.79 11.46 -1.43
C LYS A 55 4.08 11.56 0.06
N TYR A 56 3.73 12.68 0.66
CA TYR A 56 4.01 12.96 2.06
C TYR A 56 2.70 13.11 2.83
N GLU A 57 2.62 12.44 3.97
CA GLU A 57 1.54 12.63 4.92
C GLU A 57 2.14 13.12 6.22
N TYR A 58 1.89 14.39 6.55
CA TYR A 58 2.51 15.01 7.72
C TYR A 58 1.77 14.72 9.03
N LYS A 59 0.52 14.26 8.93
CA LYS A 59 -0.23 13.86 10.11
C LYS A 59 0.12 12.42 10.45
N GLN A 60 0.77 12.23 11.59
CA GLN A 60 1.28 10.92 11.99
C GLN A 60 0.17 9.90 12.16
N GLY A 61 0.38 8.70 11.64
CA GLY A 61 -0.53 7.58 11.77
C GLY A 61 -0.93 6.96 10.45
N LYS A 62 -0.98 5.62 10.41
CA LYS A 62 -1.31 4.86 9.21
C LYS A 62 -2.71 5.20 8.68
N GLY A 63 -3.67 5.42 9.56
CA GLY A 63 -5.03 5.79 9.15
C GLY A 63 -5.08 7.09 8.35
N ASN A 64 -4.23 8.05 8.68
CA ASN A 64 -4.15 9.30 7.93
C ASN A 64 -3.58 9.07 6.53
N VAL A 65 -2.63 8.15 6.41
CA VAL A 65 -2.08 7.75 5.11
C VAL A 65 -3.18 7.11 4.26
N VAL A 66 -3.96 6.20 4.84
CA VAL A 66 -5.04 5.53 4.13
C VAL A 66 -6.08 6.52 3.61
N ARG A 67 -6.46 7.49 4.42
CA ARG A 67 -7.39 8.54 4.00
C ARG A 67 -6.84 9.36 2.85
N SER A 68 -5.57 9.75 2.93
CA SER A 68 -4.91 10.51 1.88
C SER A 68 -4.83 9.71 0.59
N MET A 69 -4.53 8.41 0.68
CA MET A 69 -4.48 7.53 -0.46
C MET A 69 -5.81 7.54 -1.22
N PHE A 70 -6.94 7.35 -0.54
CA PHE A 70 -8.23 7.32 -1.20
C PHE A 70 -8.65 8.67 -1.76
N ARG A 71 -8.23 9.75 -1.13
CA ARG A 71 -8.52 11.10 -1.61
C ARG A 71 -7.69 11.49 -2.81
N GLN A 72 -6.44 11.04 -2.88
CA GLN A 72 -5.45 11.51 -3.85
C GLN A 72 -5.25 10.58 -5.04
N ILE A 73 -5.57 9.30 -4.91
CA ILE A 73 -5.31 8.29 -5.95
C ILE A 73 -6.63 7.73 -6.44
N ASP A 74 -6.82 7.72 -7.76
CA ASP A 74 -7.99 7.13 -8.39
C ASP A 74 -7.57 5.80 -9.03
N ALA A 75 -8.13 4.70 -8.55
CA ALA A 75 -7.82 3.36 -9.03
C ALA A 75 -9.01 2.43 -8.85
N ASP A 76 -9.01 1.32 -9.60
CA ASP A 76 -10.04 0.28 -9.48
C ASP A 76 -9.74 -0.67 -8.33
N CYS A 77 -8.47 -0.88 -8.04
CA CYS A 77 -8.02 -1.74 -6.97
C CYS A 77 -6.92 -1.01 -6.19
N TYR A 78 -7.09 -0.94 -4.88
CA TYR A 78 -6.09 -0.36 -3.98
C TYR A 78 -5.47 -1.45 -3.13
N ILE A 79 -4.14 -1.47 -3.10
CA ILE A 79 -3.39 -2.39 -2.26
C ILE A 79 -2.57 -1.56 -1.30
N MET A 80 -2.68 -1.84 0.00
CA MET A 80 -1.84 -1.21 1.00
C MET A 80 -0.95 -2.25 1.64
N VAL A 81 0.36 -1.99 1.64
CA VAL A 81 1.38 -2.90 2.13
C VAL A 81 2.35 -2.12 2.99
N ASP A 82 2.76 -2.68 4.13
CA ASP A 82 3.79 -2.05 4.95
C ASP A 82 5.16 -2.09 4.26
N GLY A 83 6.00 -1.08 4.54
CA GLY A 83 7.32 -0.95 3.91
C GLY A 83 8.41 -1.77 4.57
N ASP A 84 8.08 -2.66 5.51
CA ASP A 84 9.03 -3.43 6.31
C ASP A 84 9.44 -4.78 5.70
N ASP A 85 9.01 -5.07 4.47
CA ASP A 85 9.34 -6.29 3.72
C ASP A 85 8.84 -7.58 4.36
N THR A 86 7.69 -7.50 5.03
CA THR A 86 7.15 -8.67 5.73
C THR A 86 6.02 -9.37 4.97
N TYR A 87 5.55 -8.80 3.86
CA TYR A 87 4.49 -9.41 3.07
C TYR A 87 4.94 -9.67 1.63
N PRO A 88 4.81 -10.92 1.12
CA PRO A 88 5.28 -11.26 -0.21
C PRO A 88 4.46 -10.62 -1.32
N ALA A 89 5.13 -10.07 -2.33
CA ALA A 89 4.45 -9.46 -3.48
C ALA A 89 3.57 -10.48 -4.24
N LYS A 90 4.00 -11.75 -4.29
CA LYS A 90 3.22 -12.80 -4.94
C LYS A 90 1.86 -13.01 -4.28
N ALA A 91 1.81 -12.92 -2.96
CA ALA A 91 0.54 -13.04 -2.24
C ALA A 91 -0.41 -11.88 -2.58
N ALA A 92 0.12 -10.67 -2.72
CA ALA A 92 -0.66 -9.52 -3.14
C ALA A 92 -1.24 -9.72 -4.55
N LEU A 93 -0.47 -10.29 -5.46
CA LEU A 93 -0.93 -10.58 -6.81
C LEU A 93 -2.14 -11.53 -6.82
N GLU A 94 -2.09 -12.58 -6.00
CA GLU A 94 -3.20 -13.53 -5.90
C GLU A 94 -4.47 -12.87 -5.35
N ILE A 95 -4.32 -12.01 -4.36
CA ILE A 95 -5.47 -11.30 -3.78
C ILE A 95 -6.04 -10.30 -4.80
N GLU A 96 -5.19 -9.62 -5.56
CA GLU A 96 -5.65 -8.72 -6.63
C GLU A 96 -6.57 -9.44 -7.60
N LYS A 97 -6.23 -10.68 -7.97
CA LYS A 97 -7.06 -11.47 -8.88
C LYS A 97 -8.45 -11.73 -8.32
N LEU A 98 -8.55 -12.02 -7.02
CA LEU A 98 -9.84 -12.23 -6.37
C LEU A 98 -10.71 -10.98 -6.42
N ILE A 99 -10.12 -9.81 -6.20
CA ILE A 99 -10.85 -8.55 -6.21
C ILE A 99 -11.28 -8.17 -7.62
N LEU A 100 -10.38 -8.26 -8.60
CA LEU A 100 -10.68 -7.89 -9.97
C LEU A 100 -11.67 -8.85 -10.65
N ASN A 101 -11.72 -10.11 -10.21
CA ASN A 101 -12.68 -11.08 -10.69
C ASN A 101 -14.05 -10.97 -10.00
N GLY A 102 -14.21 -10.05 -9.06
CA GLY A 102 -15.46 -9.87 -8.33
C GLY A 102 -15.72 -10.93 -7.27
N GLU A 103 -14.73 -11.76 -6.93
CA GLU A 103 -14.88 -12.79 -5.91
C GLU A 103 -14.76 -12.23 -4.49
N ALA A 104 -14.19 -11.06 -4.35
CA ALA A 104 -14.08 -10.37 -3.07
C ALA A 104 -14.03 -8.86 -3.31
N ASP A 105 -14.68 -8.09 -2.43
CA ASP A 105 -14.60 -6.63 -2.45
C ASP A 105 -13.42 -6.14 -1.63
N MET A 106 -13.05 -6.90 -0.61
CA MET A 106 -11.95 -6.55 0.27
C MET A 106 -11.36 -7.82 0.87
N VAL A 107 -10.03 -7.87 0.94
CA VAL A 107 -9.31 -8.94 1.62
C VAL A 107 -8.30 -8.31 2.57
N LEU A 108 -8.25 -8.80 3.80
CA LEU A 108 -7.25 -8.43 4.78
C LEU A 108 -6.24 -9.56 4.88
N GLY A 109 -5.03 -9.28 4.47
CA GLY A 109 -3.92 -10.18 4.73
C GLY A 109 -3.36 -9.87 6.11
N THR A 110 -3.32 -10.86 6.98
CA THR A 110 -2.78 -10.69 8.32
C THR A 110 -1.55 -11.56 8.52
N GLY A 111 -0.50 -10.98 9.02
CA GLY A 111 0.68 -11.64 9.53
C GLY A 111 1.13 -10.86 10.75
N PHE A 112 2.23 -11.22 11.36
CA PHE A 112 2.75 -10.47 12.50
C PHE A 112 2.98 -9.02 12.08
N HIS A 113 2.14 -8.11 12.52
CA HIS A 113 2.21 -6.67 12.25
C HIS A 113 2.03 -6.27 10.79
N GLN A 114 1.51 -7.19 9.95
CA GLN A 114 1.34 -6.91 8.53
C GLN A 114 -0.11 -6.92 8.13
N HIS A 115 -0.48 -5.86 7.45
CA HIS A 115 -1.82 -5.76 6.89
C HIS A 115 -1.70 -5.44 5.41
N ILE A 116 -2.19 -6.34 4.57
CA ILE A 116 -2.51 -5.98 3.20
C ILE A 116 -3.98 -5.71 3.15
N LEU A 117 -4.31 -4.54 2.66
CA LEU A 117 -5.67 -4.17 2.37
C LEU A 117 -5.79 -4.04 0.86
N MET A 118 -6.64 -4.88 0.26
CA MET A 118 -6.93 -4.80 -1.16
C MET A 118 -8.40 -4.50 -1.33
N LYS A 119 -8.74 -3.56 -2.19
CA LYS A 119 -10.13 -3.19 -2.38
C LYS A 119 -10.38 -2.48 -3.70
N THR A 120 -11.62 -2.55 -4.15
CA THR A 120 -12.11 -1.78 -5.29
C THR A 120 -12.48 -0.37 -4.84
N THR A 121 -12.89 0.47 -5.78
CA THR A 121 -13.33 1.84 -5.52
C THR A 121 -14.68 1.92 -4.80
N ASP A 122 -15.24 0.80 -4.38
CA ASP A 122 -16.53 0.77 -3.70
C ASP A 122 -16.45 1.48 -2.34
N SER A 123 -17.39 2.37 -2.10
CA SER A 123 -17.46 3.16 -0.87
C SER A 123 -17.59 2.32 0.41
N SER A 124 -18.14 1.11 0.30
CA SER A 124 -18.30 0.22 1.45
C SER A 124 -16.97 -0.14 2.11
N THR A 125 -15.88 -0.09 1.36
CA THR A 125 -14.54 -0.42 1.85
C THR A 125 -13.94 0.66 2.75
N ILE A 126 -14.42 1.89 2.69
CA ILE A 126 -13.92 2.96 3.55
C ILE A 126 -14.23 2.66 5.02
N GLN A 127 -15.37 2.03 5.30
CA GLN A 127 -15.75 1.65 6.66
C GLN A 127 -14.82 0.57 7.23
N ALA A 128 -14.38 -0.35 6.40
CA ALA A 128 -13.47 -1.40 6.84
C ALA A 128 -12.09 -0.87 7.20
N ILE A 129 -11.67 0.25 6.58
CA ILE A 129 -10.41 0.90 6.91
C ILE A 129 -10.44 1.46 8.33
N GLY A 130 -11.59 1.92 8.79
CA GLY A 130 -11.75 2.37 10.16
C GLY A 130 -11.43 1.27 11.18
N LEU A 131 -11.67 0.01 10.85
CA LEU A 131 -11.34 -1.12 11.71
C LEU A 131 -9.82 -1.33 11.80
N LEU A 132 -9.09 -1.08 10.72
CA LEU A 132 -7.63 -1.18 10.71
C LEU A 132 -6.97 -0.12 11.59
N GLU A 133 -7.57 1.06 11.68
CA GLU A 133 -7.04 2.13 12.50
C GLU A 133 -7.08 1.79 14.00
N ASN A 134 -7.99 0.94 14.41
CA ASN A 134 -8.20 0.57 15.80
C ASN A 134 -7.50 -0.73 16.19
N SER A 135 -6.81 -1.35 15.25
CA SER A 135 -6.03 -2.56 15.49
C SER A 135 -4.54 -2.26 15.48
#